data_c5dd4c4a8f4512bfb79929eb85f0056f
#
_entry.id   c5dd4c4a8f4512bfb79929eb85f0056f
#
_cell.length_a   1.000
_cell.length_b   1.000
_cell.length_c   1.000
_cell.angle_alpha   90.00
_cell.angle_beta   90.00
_cell.angle_gamma   90.00
#
_symmetry.space_group_name_H-M   'P 1'
#
loop_
_entity.id
_entity.type
_entity.pdbx_description
1 polymer ?
#
loop_
_entity_poly.entity_id
_entity_poly.type
_entity_poly.pdbx_seq_one_letter_code
_entity_poly.pdbx_strand_id
1 'polypeptide(L)'
;MYEADGKSKGTFCRRMDDIRKTQESFARKAQTQPEHRFGDLYHLICREDWIRYALEKVLSNPGSRTAGVDKISRKHLKEAEQKTAFVQTLQAELKGGTYRPQPVKRRWIPKANGKQRPLGIPMWRSHCTSCSWLGYCVGKT
;
A
#
# COMPACT_ATOMS: atom_id res chain seq x y z
N MET A 1 -1.62 -34.35 -5.17
CA MET A 1 -2.33 -34.26 -3.89
C MET A 1 -1.59 -33.28 -3.02
N TYR A 2 -1.91 -31.99 -3.12
CA TYR A 2 -1.34 -30.95 -2.26
C TYR A 2 -2.41 -30.50 -1.28
N GLU A 3 -2.30 -30.95 -0.06
CA GLU A 3 -3.07 -30.42 1.06
C GLU A 3 -2.62 -28.97 1.31
N ALA A 4 -3.49 -28.03 0.98
CA ALA A 4 -3.30 -26.61 1.28
C ALA A 4 -3.50 -26.43 2.78
N ASP A 5 -2.38 -26.28 3.49
CA ASP A 5 -2.30 -26.02 4.92
C ASP A 5 -3.23 -24.88 5.37
N GLY A 6 -4.30 -25.23 6.05
CA GLY A 6 -5.22 -24.31 6.70
C GLY A 6 -4.59 -23.40 7.79
N LYS A 7 -3.30 -23.61 8.10
CA LYS A 7 -2.54 -22.83 9.09
C LYS A 7 -2.08 -21.44 8.60
N SER A 8 -1.96 -21.22 7.28
CA SER A 8 -1.43 -19.96 6.76
C SER A 8 -2.42 -18.78 6.85
N LYS A 9 -3.72 -19.05 6.74
CA LYS A 9 -4.77 -18.01 6.80
C LYS A 9 -4.90 -17.38 8.19
N GLY A 10 -4.85 -18.19 9.25
CA GLY A 10 -4.95 -17.69 10.63
C GLY A 10 -3.77 -16.82 11.06
N THR A 11 -2.57 -17.16 10.62
CA THR A 11 -1.35 -16.40 10.93
C THR A 11 -1.32 -15.06 10.18
N PHE A 12 -1.81 -15.04 8.94
CA PHE A 12 -1.88 -13.82 8.14
C PHE A 12 -2.92 -12.83 8.71
N CYS A 13 -4.11 -13.29 9.09
CA CYS A 13 -5.11 -12.46 9.75
C CYS A 13 -4.58 -11.82 11.04
N ARG A 14 -3.94 -12.57 11.92
CA ARG A 14 -3.34 -12.04 13.16
C ARG A 14 -2.32 -10.94 12.88
N ARG A 15 -1.46 -11.11 11.87
CA ARG A 15 -0.48 -10.08 11.47
C ARG A 15 -1.13 -8.82 10.94
N MET A 16 -2.25 -8.94 10.22
CA MET A 16 -3.01 -7.78 9.76
C MET A 16 -3.63 -6.99 10.91
N ASP A 17 -4.17 -7.69 11.92
CA ASP A 17 -4.72 -7.06 13.13
C ASP A 17 -3.63 -6.35 13.94
N ASP A 18 -2.43 -6.93 14.02
CA ASP A 18 -1.29 -6.31 14.71
C ASP A 18 -0.81 -5.05 14.00
N ILE A 19 -0.78 -5.04 12.66
CA ILE A 19 -0.46 -3.85 11.87
C ILE A 19 -1.49 -2.74 12.13
N ARG A 20 -2.76 -3.09 12.11
CA ARG A 20 -3.85 -2.15 12.37
C ARG A 20 -3.77 -1.55 13.78
N LYS A 21 -3.55 -2.37 14.81
CA LYS A 21 -3.33 -1.91 16.18
C LYS A 21 -2.13 -0.98 16.31
N THR A 22 -1.05 -1.30 15.61
CA THR A 22 0.15 -0.45 15.57
C THR A 22 -0.17 0.90 14.93
N GLN A 23 -0.89 0.93 13.81
CA GLN A 23 -1.33 2.16 13.17
C GLN A 23 -2.23 2.99 14.08
N GLU A 24 -3.20 2.37 14.76
CA GLU A 24 -4.08 3.03 15.72
C GLU A 24 -3.30 3.62 16.92
N SER A 25 -2.32 2.88 17.44
CA SER A 25 -1.43 3.35 18.50
C SER A 25 -0.66 4.61 18.10
N PHE A 26 -0.08 4.60 16.91
CA PHE A 26 0.62 5.78 16.41
C PHE A 26 -0.33 6.97 16.17
N ALA A 27 -1.49 6.73 15.56
CA ALA A 27 -2.48 7.78 15.35
C ALA A 27 -2.91 8.42 16.68
N ARG A 28 -3.14 7.60 17.72
CA ARG A 28 -3.45 8.07 19.06
C ARG A 28 -2.33 8.90 19.64
N LYS A 29 -1.06 8.44 19.49
CA LYS A 29 0.12 9.16 19.97
C LYS A 29 0.29 10.49 19.26
N ALA A 30 0.06 10.55 17.94
CA ALA A 30 0.11 11.79 17.18
C ALA A 30 -0.98 12.80 17.60
N GLN A 31 -2.14 12.33 18.07
CA GLN A 31 -3.21 13.18 18.57
C GLN A 31 -2.91 13.72 19.98
N THR A 32 -2.32 12.90 20.85
CA THR A 32 -2.00 13.28 22.24
C THR A 32 -0.71 14.10 22.34
N GLN A 33 0.23 13.88 21.43
CA GLN A 33 1.54 14.53 21.44
C GLN A 33 1.87 15.05 20.01
N PRO A 34 1.33 16.21 19.60
CA PRO A 34 1.52 16.74 18.24
C PRO A 34 3.00 17.06 17.92
N GLU A 35 3.82 17.36 18.94
CA GLU A 35 5.25 17.61 18.78
C GLU A 35 6.12 16.34 18.67
N HIS A 36 5.50 15.16 18.86
CA HIS A 36 6.26 13.91 18.83
C HIS A 36 6.67 13.55 17.41
N ARG A 37 7.97 13.34 17.19
CA ARG A 37 8.54 12.87 15.93
C ARG A 37 8.78 11.37 15.98
N PHE A 38 8.18 10.65 15.02
CA PHE A 38 8.37 9.21 14.90
C PHE A 38 9.66 8.92 14.12
N GLY A 39 10.66 8.30 14.74
CA GLY A 39 11.97 8.03 14.13
C GLY A 39 12.03 6.78 13.26
N ASP A 40 11.34 5.70 13.66
CA ASP A 40 11.56 4.35 13.10
C ASP A 40 10.48 3.88 12.11
N LEU A 41 9.72 4.80 11.52
CA LEU A 41 8.65 4.46 10.59
C LEU A 41 9.15 3.77 9.33
N TYR A 42 10.33 4.13 8.85
CA TYR A 42 10.91 3.53 7.65
C TYR A 42 11.19 2.04 7.82
N HIS A 43 11.67 1.64 8.99
CA HIS A 43 11.89 0.24 9.31
C HIS A 43 10.60 -0.60 9.19
N LEU A 44 9.48 -0.06 9.65
CA LEU A 44 8.17 -0.72 9.54
C LEU A 44 7.73 -0.87 8.09
N ILE A 45 7.94 0.16 7.25
CA ILE A 45 7.56 0.14 5.83
C ILE A 45 8.37 -0.92 5.06
N CYS A 46 9.62 -1.15 5.45
CA CYS A 46 10.47 -2.16 4.83
C CYS A 46 10.10 -3.61 5.22
N ARG A 47 9.17 -3.81 6.14
CA ARG A 47 8.72 -5.14 6.54
C ARG A 47 7.80 -5.75 5.49
N GLU A 48 8.00 -7.02 5.21
CA GLU A 48 7.21 -7.77 4.22
C GLU A 48 5.70 -7.77 4.53
N ASP A 49 5.35 -7.96 5.81
CA ASP A 49 3.96 -8.00 6.27
C ASP A 49 3.24 -6.65 6.03
N TRP A 50 3.93 -5.53 6.24
CA TRP A 50 3.39 -4.19 5.96
C TRP A 50 3.18 -3.95 4.47
N ILE A 51 4.14 -4.34 3.64
CA ILE A 51 4.03 -4.23 2.17
C ILE A 51 2.87 -5.09 1.67
N ARG A 52 2.75 -6.31 2.18
CA ARG A 52 1.65 -7.24 1.83
C ARG A 52 0.29 -6.69 2.25
N TYR A 53 0.20 -6.13 3.45
CA TYR A 53 -1.02 -5.46 3.93
C TYR A 53 -1.41 -4.29 3.02
N ALA A 54 -0.44 -3.44 2.66
CA ALA A 54 -0.66 -2.31 1.75
C ALA A 54 -1.12 -2.79 0.37
N LEU A 55 -0.51 -3.86 -0.16
CA LEU A 55 -0.90 -4.46 -1.44
C LEU A 55 -2.36 -4.94 -1.42
N GLU A 56 -2.78 -5.66 -0.39
CA GLU A 56 -4.17 -6.12 -0.26
C GLU A 56 -5.16 -4.94 -0.15
N LYS A 57 -4.80 -3.90 0.57
CA LYS A 57 -5.57 -2.65 0.63
C LYS A 57 -5.73 -2.02 -0.75
N VAL A 58 -4.65 -1.90 -1.51
CA VAL A 58 -4.68 -1.34 -2.88
C VAL A 58 -5.50 -2.22 -3.82
N LEU A 59 -5.37 -3.55 -3.72
CA LEU A 59 -6.15 -4.51 -4.51
C LEU A 59 -7.65 -4.44 -4.22
N SER A 60 -8.05 -4.12 -2.99
CA SER A 60 -9.47 -4.00 -2.61
C SER A 60 -10.12 -2.72 -3.14
N ASN A 61 -9.34 -1.70 -3.48
CA ASN A 61 -9.86 -0.43 -3.99
C ASN A 61 -10.42 -0.56 -5.42
N PRO A 62 -11.55 0.10 -5.74
CA PRO A 62 -12.10 0.12 -7.10
C PRO A 62 -11.12 0.63 -8.17
N GLY A 63 -10.26 1.58 -7.81
CA GLY A 63 -9.22 2.14 -8.68
C GLY A 63 -8.13 1.14 -9.09
N SER A 64 -8.04 -0.02 -8.44
CA SER A 64 -7.06 -1.06 -8.75
C SER A 64 -7.18 -1.66 -10.17
N ARG A 65 -8.30 -1.42 -10.84
CA ARG A 65 -8.54 -1.85 -12.22
C ARG A 65 -7.78 -1.00 -13.24
N THR A 66 -7.43 0.23 -12.87
CA THR A 66 -6.76 1.19 -13.77
C THR A 66 -5.26 1.08 -13.62
N ALA A 67 -4.57 0.80 -14.74
CA ALA A 67 -3.11 0.71 -14.76
C ALA A 67 -2.47 2.11 -14.76
N GLY A 68 -1.35 2.25 -14.04
CA GLY A 68 -0.49 3.43 -14.08
C GLY A 68 0.37 3.48 -15.35
N VAL A 69 1.53 4.14 -15.25
CA VAL A 69 2.52 4.21 -16.35
C VAL A 69 3.14 2.85 -16.61
N ASP A 70 3.28 2.02 -15.60
CA ASP A 70 3.83 0.66 -15.63
C ASP A 70 2.92 -0.37 -16.32
N LYS A 71 1.71 0.03 -16.70
CA LYS A 71 0.68 -0.84 -17.30
C LYS A 71 0.26 -2.03 -16.41
N ILE A 72 0.72 -2.08 -15.16
CA ILE A 72 0.31 -3.10 -14.19
C ILE A 72 -1.08 -2.76 -13.65
N SER A 73 -1.98 -3.72 -13.65
CA SER A 73 -3.33 -3.62 -13.11
C SER A 73 -3.62 -4.81 -12.20
N ARG A 74 -4.75 -4.80 -11.50
CA ARG A 74 -5.20 -5.91 -10.66
C ARG A 74 -5.15 -7.28 -11.35
N LYS A 75 -5.33 -7.31 -12.68
CA LYS A 75 -5.29 -8.56 -13.47
C LYS A 75 -3.93 -9.27 -13.40
N HIS A 76 -2.85 -8.50 -13.29
CA HIS A 76 -1.47 -9.01 -13.23
C HIS A 76 -1.05 -9.50 -11.85
N LEU A 77 -1.85 -9.23 -10.81
CA LEU A 77 -1.56 -9.59 -9.42
C LEU A 77 -2.66 -10.49 -8.83
N LYS A 78 -3.22 -11.39 -9.63
CA LYS A 78 -4.25 -12.32 -9.17
C LYS A 78 -3.69 -13.49 -8.39
N GLU A 79 -2.57 -14.02 -8.84
CA GLU A 79 -1.96 -15.22 -8.29
C GLU A 79 -1.11 -14.90 -7.06
N ALA A 80 -1.07 -15.83 -6.11
CA ALA A 80 -0.31 -15.68 -4.88
C ALA A 80 1.20 -15.54 -5.13
N GLU A 81 1.72 -16.24 -6.14
CA GLU A 81 3.13 -16.18 -6.55
C GLU A 81 3.51 -14.81 -7.07
N GLN A 82 2.66 -14.22 -7.93
CA GLN A 82 2.87 -12.88 -8.49
C GLN A 82 2.87 -11.80 -7.39
N LYS A 83 1.95 -11.92 -6.42
CA LYS A 83 1.91 -11.04 -5.25
C LYS A 83 3.17 -11.16 -4.41
N THR A 84 3.62 -12.38 -4.16
CA THR A 84 4.83 -12.63 -3.37
C THR A 84 6.07 -12.09 -4.05
N ALA A 85 6.24 -12.33 -5.34
CA ALA A 85 7.36 -11.79 -6.13
C ALA A 85 7.35 -10.25 -6.14
N PHE A 86 6.18 -9.63 -6.28
CA PHE A 86 6.03 -8.18 -6.21
C PHE A 86 6.46 -7.62 -4.85
N VAL A 87 6.00 -8.23 -3.76
CA VAL A 87 6.32 -7.83 -2.38
C VAL A 87 7.82 -7.96 -2.11
N GLN A 88 8.43 -9.07 -2.50
CA GLN A 88 9.87 -9.31 -2.31
C GLN A 88 10.72 -8.31 -3.10
N THR A 89 10.37 -8.04 -4.35
CA THR A 89 11.07 -7.06 -5.17
C THR A 89 10.99 -5.66 -4.55
N LEU A 90 9.80 -5.24 -4.15
CA LEU A 90 9.60 -3.95 -3.53
C LEU A 90 10.33 -3.84 -2.17
N GLN A 91 10.32 -4.90 -1.38
CA GLN A 91 11.06 -4.97 -0.11
C GLN A 91 12.57 -4.82 -0.32
N ALA A 92 13.12 -5.52 -1.31
CA ALA A 92 14.55 -5.45 -1.64
C ALA A 92 14.94 -4.02 -2.07
N GLU A 93 14.14 -3.37 -2.90
CA GLU A 93 14.37 -1.99 -3.33
C GLU A 93 14.30 -1.00 -2.15
N LEU A 94 13.34 -1.17 -1.23
CA LEU A 94 13.22 -0.32 -0.04
C LEU A 94 14.39 -0.53 0.92
N LYS A 95 14.76 -1.76 1.23
CA LYS A 95 15.90 -2.07 2.11
C LYS A 95 17.22 -1.60 1.53
N GLY A 96 17.39 -1.72 0.21
CA GLY A 96 18.60 -1.28 -0.49
C GLY A 96 18.68 0.23 -0.73
N GLY A 97 17.61 0.99 -0.41
CA GLY A 97 17.54 2.43 -0.67
C GLY A 97 17.54 2.80 -2.16
N THR A 98 17.31 1.83 -3.03
CA THR A 98 17.30 2.00 -4.49
C THR A 98 15.92 2.35 -5.05
N TYR A 99 14.89 2.29 -4.20
CA TYR A 99 13.53 2.62 -4.60
C TYR A 99 13.43 4.08 -5.06
N ARG A 100 12.95 4.28 -6.28
CA ARG A 100 12.66 5.60 -6.85
C ARG A 100 11.19 5.70 -7.25
N PRO A 101 10.44 6.67 -6.70
CA PRO A 101 9.07 6.93 -7.11
C PRO A 101 9.02 7.27 -8.60
N GLN A 102 8.13 6.63 -9.32
CA GLN A 102 7.88 6.92 -10.73
C GLN A 102 6.79 7.99 -10.88
N PRO A 103 6.77 8.73 -11.98
CA PRO A 103 5.75 9.75 -12.22
C PRO A 103 4.35 9.14 -12.32
N VAL A 104 3.35 9.89 -11.87
CA VAL A 104 1.95 9.50 -12.00
C VAL A 104 1.44 9.72 -13.42
N LYS A 105 0.58 8.83 -13.89
CA LYS A 105 -0.11 9.01 -15.16
C LYS A 105 -1.21 10.04 -14.99
N ARG A 106 -1.12 11.16 -15.69
CA ARG A 106 -2.14 12.20 -15.65
C ARG A 106 -3.32 11.84 -16.55
N ARG A 107 -4.53 11.97 -16.04
CA ARG A 107 -5.76 11.87 -16.80
C ARG A 107 -6.67 13.04 -16.47
N TRP A 108 -7.32 13.61 -17.48
CA TRP A 108 -8.23 14.72 -17.31
C TRP A 108 -9.66 14.21 -17.13
N ILE A 109 -10.35 14.70 -16.11
CA ILE A 109 -11.73 14.33 -15.81
C ILE A 109 -12.60 15.60 -15.96
N PRO A 110 -13.69 15.54 -16.74
CA PRO A 110 -14.61 16.65 -16.86
C PRO A 110 -15.34 16.89 -15.55
N LYS A 111 -15.51 18.16 -15.18
CA LYS A 111 -16.37 18.61 -14.08
C LYS A 111 -17.74 18.98 -14.60
N ALA A 112 -18.76 18.99 -13.71
CA ALA A 112 -20.12 19.40 -14.05
C ALA A 112 -20.23 20.84 -14.61
N ASN A 113 -19.26 21.70 -14.31
CA ASN A 113 -19.19 23.09 -14.78
C ASN A 113 -18.41 23.26 -16.12
N GLY A 114 -18.20 22.18 -16.85
CA GLY A 114 -17.48 22.19 -18.14
C GLY A 114 -15.95 22.31 -18.05
N LYS A 115 -15.39 22.55 -16.86
CA LYS A 115 -13.93 22.60 -16.64
C LYS A 115 -13.37 21.18 -16.47
N GLN A 116 -12.10 21.00 -16.77
CA GLN A 116 -11.39 19.73 -16.55
C GLN A 116 -10.54 19.81 -15.28
N ARG A 117 -10.44 18.67 -14.55
CA ARG A 117 -9.50 18.52 -13.43
C ARG A 117 -8.48 17.44 -13.76
N PRO A 118 -7.20 17.64 -13.44
CA PRO A 118 -6.23 16.58 -13.56
C PRO A 118 -6.42 15.53 -12.46
N LEU A 119 -6.36 14.24 -12.83
CA LEU A 119 -6.28 13.12 -11.92
C LEU A 119 -4.94 12.44 -12.11
N GLY A 120 -4.17 12.25 -11.03
CA GLY A 120 -2.94 11.47 -11.02
C GLY A 120 -3.24 10.02 -10.71
N ILE A 121 -2.88 9.11 -11.60
CA ILE A 121 -2.96 7.65 -11.37
C ILE A 121 -1.56 7.17 -11.01
N PRO A 122 -1.30 6.81 -9.73
CA PRO A 122 0.01 6.34 -9.31
C PRO A 122 0.28 4.92 -9.82
N MET A 123 1.56 4.57 -9.92
CA MET A 123 1.96 3.18 -10.12
C MET A 123 1.67 2.34 -8.88
N TRP A 124 1.49 1.04 -9.07
CA TRP A 124 1.24 0.09 -7.99
C TRP A 124 2.31 0.14 -6.88
N ARG A 125 3.58 0.21 -7.25
CA ARG A 125 4.69 0.32 -6.29
C ARG A 125 4.58 1.59 -5.46
N SER A 126 4.37 2.74 -6.11
CA SER A 126 4.20 4.03 -5.42
C SER A 126 2.93 4.06 -4.58
N HIS A 127 1.86 3.42 -5.03
CA HIS A 127 0.62 3.31 -4.28
C HIS A 127 0.78 2.44 -3.03
N CYS A 128 1.45 1.29 -3.12
CA CYS A 128 1.73 0.44 -1.96
C CYS A 128 2.61 1.14 -0.92
N THR A 129 3.66 1.83 -1.35
CA THR A 129 4.50 2.60 -0.42
C THR A 129 3.73 3.74 0.23
N SER A 130 2.91 4.48 -0.54
CA SER A 130 2.04 5.52 0.00
C SER A 130 0.98 4.96 0.94
N CYS A 131 0.34 3.83 0.63
CA CYS A 131 -0.66 3.20 1.51
C CYS A 131 -0.07 2.67 2.81
N SER A 132 1.17 2.20 2.81
CA SER A 132 1.86 1.85 4.06
C SER A 132 2.09 3.07 4.95
N TRP A 133 2.24 4.27 4.37
CA TRP A 133 2.31 5.56 5.08
C TRP A 133 0.93 6.14 5.39
N LEU A 134 0.00 6.12 4.43
CA LEU A 134 -1.31 6.79 4.48
C LEU A 134 -2.36 6.04 5.31
N GLY A 135 -2.08 4.83 5.79
CA GLY A 135 -2.88 4.25 6.87
C GLY A 135 -3.01 5.21 8.08
N TYR A 136 -2.16 6.24 8.10
CA TYR A 136 -2.17 7.32 9.06
C TYR A 136 -3.07 8.51 8.72
N CYS A 137 -3.33 8.77 7.45
CA CYS A 137 -3.99 10.01 7.03
C CYS A 137 -5.49 9.85 6.72
N VAL A 138 -6.04 8.66 6.64
CA VAL A 138 -7.44 8.41 6.25
C VAL A 138 -8.36 8.22 7.47
N GLY A 139 -7.96 8.72 8.62
CA GLY A 139 -8.80 8.77 9.83
C GLY A 139 -9.57 10.07 10.02
N LYS A 140 -9.67 10.95 9.01
CA LYS A 140 -10.42 12.20 9.09
C LYS A 140 -11.24 12.42 7.82
N THR A 141 -12.39 11.85 7.77
CA THR A 141 -13.63 12.43 7.26
C THR A 141 -14.77 11.71 7.90
#